data_df82ffb14c6197f5d5761fbfdca8e6e2
#
_entry.id   df82ffb14c6197f5d5761fbfdca8e6e2
#
_cell.length_a   1.000
_cell.length_b   1.000
_cell.length_c   1.000
_cell.angle_alpha   90.00
_cell.angle_beta   90.00
_cell.angle_gamma   90.00
#
_symmetry.space_group_name_H-M   'P 1'
#
loop_
_entity.id
_entity.type
_entity.pdbx_description
1 polymer ?
#
loop_
_entity_poly.entity_id
_entity_poly.type
_entity_poly.pdbx_seq_one_letter_code
_entity_poly.pdbx_strand_id
1 'polypeptide(L)'
;MEVYISANAFWALLISAIEVYKKECFGILLGYRDSSNIFIVEHAISYQTAYRKHTSVEKNGRASKRIQKFLDNLPQLSMIGDFHSHTGWGDLKGVGNPSTQDIVDMTPDHISVIIVANDKRRTAGWQYTNDGFLSGTVDDYHFRIGAYYLDDFSRAKRASIFCPYAIGFNAKESQQRVLLRAAAASQRWLKSKA
;
A
#
# COMPACT_ATOMS: atom_id res chain seq x y z
N MET A 1 4.61 11.05 13.32
CA MET A 1 4.58 9.62 12.93
C MET A 1 4.96 9.51 11.46
N GLU A 2 5.84 8.58 11.14
CA GLU A 2 6.35 8.34 9.81
C GLU A 2 6.08 6.89 9.39
N VAL A 3 5.78 6.67 8.12
CA VAL A 3 5.49 5.34 7.55
C VAL A 3 6.37 5.13 6.32
N TYR A 4 7.26 4.17 6.40
CA TYR A 4 8.14 3.75 5.31
C TYR A 4 7.57 2.51 4.65
N ILE A 5 7.34 2.58 3.35
CA ILE A 5 6.79 1.48 2.54
C ILE A 5 7.91 0.86 1.71
N SER A 6 8.15 -0.44 1.89
CA SER A 6 9.09 -1.20 1.08
C SER A 6 8.61 -1.36 -0.37
N ALA A 7 9.51 -1.76 -1.27
CA ALA A 7 9.15 -2.04 -2.66
C ALA A 7 8.10 -3.16 -2.77
N ASN A 8 8.22 -4.21 -1.94
CA ASN A 8 7.28 -5.33 -1.93
C ASN A 8 5.88 -4.90 -1.47
N ALA A 9 5.81 -4.15 -0.37
CA ALA A 9 4.55 -3.62 0.14
C ALA A 9 3.91 -2.65 -0.87
N PHE A 10 4.69 -1.78 -1.50
CA PHE A 10 4.20 -0.85 -2.52
C PHE A 10 3.49 -1.57 -3.67
N TRP A 11 4.13 -2.60 -4.25
CA TRP A 11 3.51 -3.37 -5.33
C TRP A 11 2.27 -4.13 -4.87
N ALA A 12 2.33 -4.74 -3.69
CA ALA A 12 1.20 -5.46 -3.12
C ALA A 12 -0.02 -4.54 -2.92
N LEU A 13 0.17 -3.32 -2.42
CA LEU A 13 -0.88 -2.32 -2.26
C LEU A 13 -1.53 -1.96 -3.60
N LEU A 14 -0.74 -1.68 -4.65
CA LEU A 14 -1.27 -1.33 -5.97
C LEU A 14 -2.04 -2.49 -6.60
N ILE A 15 -1.44 -3.69 -6.59
CA ILE A 15 -2.05 -4.89 -7.18
C ILE A 15 -3.35 -5.22 -6.48
N SER A 16 -3.38 -5.17 -5.14
CA SER A 16 -4.59 -5.42 -4.35
C SER A 16 -5.74 -4.47 -4.71
N ALA A 17 -5.44 -3.19 -4.92
CA ALA A 17 -6.45 -2.21 -5.29
C ALA A 17 -6.97 -2.42 -6.72
N ILE A 18 -6.11 -2.85 -7.65
CA ILE A 18 -6.49 -3.09 -9.05
C ILE A 18 -7.21 -4.42 -9.22
N GLU A 19 -6.82 -5.48 -8.50
CA GLU A 19 -7.48 -6.79 -8.53
C GLU A 19 -8.99 -6.68 -8.36
N VAL A 20 -9.43 -5.80 -7.48
CA VAL A 20 -10.86 -5.60 -7.17
C VAL A 20 -11.38 -4.23 -7.61
N TYR A 21 -10.76 -3.64 -8.63
CA TYR A 21 -11.11 -2.30 -9.12
C TYR A 21 -12.62 -2.08 -9.17
N LYS A 22 -13.10 -0.94 -8.63
CA LYS A 22 -14.50 -0.59 -8.33
C LYS A 22 -15.13 -1.31 -7.12
N LYS A 23 -14.35 -2.07 -6.35
CA LYS A 23 -14.70 -2.54 -5.01
C LYS A 23 -13.57 -2.23 -4.05
N GLU A 24 -13.83 -2.29 -2.76
CA GLU A 24 -12.78 -2.07 -1.77
C GLU A 24 -11.95 -3.34 -1.55
N CYS A 25 -10.63 -3.22 -1.67
CA CYS A 25 -9.73 -4.25 -1.17
C CYS A 25 -9.53 -4.06 0.33
N PHE A 26 -9.09 -5.08 1.02
CA PHE A 26 -8.69 -5.05 2.42
C PHE A 26 -7.55 -6.03 2.68
N GLY A 27 -6.63 -5.65 3.56
CA GLY A 27 -5.53 -6.51 3.98
C GLY A 27 -4.83 -6.02 5.23
N ILE A 28 -3.79 -6.73 5.63
CA ILE A 28 -2.93 -6.41 6.78
C ILE A 28 -1.58 -5.90 6.34
N LEU A 29 -0.97 -5.09 7.20
CA LEU A 29 0.39 -4.60 7.06
C LEU A 29 1.28 -5.31 8.07
N LEU A 30 2.35 -5.93 7.58
CA LEU A 30 3.35 -6.59 8.40
C LEU A 30 4.67 -5.84 8.32
N GLY A 31 5.35 -5.75 9.45
CA GLY A 31 6.62 -5.05 9.56
C GLY A 31 7.00 -4.78 11.00
N TYR A 32 7.60 -3.64 11.27
CA TYR A 32 8.03 -3.25 12.62
C TYR A 32 7.69 -1.79 12.91
N ARG A 33 7.59 -1.49 14.18
CA ARG A 33 7.52 -0.14 14.72
C ARG A 33 8.75 0.09 15.61
N ASP A 34 9.46 1.19 15.39
CA ASP A 34 10.52 1.58 16.29
C ASP A 34 10.02 2.49 17.42
N SER A 35 10.90 2.75 18.40
CA SER A 35 10.60 3.61 19.55
C SER A 35 10.34 5.08 19.19
N SER A 36 10.71 5.51 17.98
CA SER A 36 10.59 6.89 17.49
C SER A 36 9.27 7.14 16.74
N ASN A 37 8.29 6.23 16.83
CA ASN A 37 7.04 6.27 16.07
C ASN A 37 7.23 6.21 14.55
N ILE A 38 8.22 5.45 14.13
CA ILE A 38 8.46 5.10 12.72
C ILE A 38 7.91 3.70 12.48
N PHE A 39 7.05 3.58 11.48
CA PHE A 39 6.52 2.30 11.00
C PHE A 39 7.24 1.91 9.72
N ILE A 40 7.74 0.68 9.65
CA ILE A 40 8.36 0.11 8.46
C ILE A 40 7.46 -1.01 7.96
N VAL A 41 6.79 -0.78 6.84
CA VAL A 41 5.88 -1.72 6.18
C VAL A 41 6.68 -2.57 5.21
N GLU A 42 6.96 -3.81 5.60
CA GLU A 42 7.68 -4.76 4.75
C GLU A 42 6.76 -5.51 3.79
N HIS A 43 5.56 -5.86 4.26
CA HIS A 43 4.58 -6.59 3.45
C HIS A 43 3.18 -6.03 3.63
N ALA A 44 2.42 -6.01 2.53
CA ALA A 44 0.98 -5.81 2.51
C ALA A 44 0.34 -7.11 2.00
N ILE A 45 -0.56 -7.71 2.78
CA ILE A 45 -1.17 -9.00 2.47
C ILE A 45 -2.67 -8.86 2.42
N SER A 46 -3.25 -9.07 1.23
CA SER A 46 -4.70 -9.00 1.03
C SER A 46 -5.44 -10.14 1.72
N TYR A 47 -6.57 -9.82 2.33
CA TYR A 47 -7.51 -10.83 2.81
C TYR A 47 -8.32 -11.42 1.66
N GLN A 48 -8.07 -12.67 1.31
CA GLN A 48 -8.80 -13.40 0.27
C GLN A 48 -10.26 -13.65 0.64
N THR A 49 -10.56 -13.78 1.94
CA THR A 49 -11.89 -14.11 2.46
C THR A 49 -12.70 -12.89 2.93
N ALA A 50 -12.28 -11.68 2.60
CA ALA A 50 -13.03 -10.47 2.91
C ALA A 50 -14.30 -10.38 2.05
N TYR A 51 -15.42 -9.98 2.67
CA TYR A 51 -16.66 -9.66 1.95
C TYR A 51 -16.57 -8.25 1.40
N ARG A 52 -16.45 -8.12 0.09
CA ARG A 52 -16.21 -6.86 -0.61
C ARG A 52 -17.49 -6.30 -1.20
N LYS A 53 -17.83 -5.07 -0.83
CA LYS A 53 -18.90 -4.26 -1.43
C LYS A 53 -18.29 -3.05 -2.15
N HIS A 54 -19.12 -2.25 -2.82
CA HIS A 54 -18.63 -1.04 -3.48
C HIS A 54 -18.12 0.03 -2.51
N THR A 55 -18.70 0.10 -1.32
CA THR A 55 -18.44 1.15 -0.32
C THR A 55 -18.03 0.61 1.04
N SER A 56 -17.74 -0.68 1.15
CA SER A 56 -17.30 -1.29 2.40
C SER A 56 -16.66 -2.65 2.17
N VAL A 57 -15.78 -3.00 3.09
CA VAL A 57 -15.18 -4.33 3.16
C VAL A 57 -15.29 -4.86 4.59
N GLU A 58 -15.81 -6.09 4.72
CA GLU A 58 -16.00 -6.73 6.02
C GLU A 58 -14.98 -7.84 6.23
N LYS A 59 -14.32 -7.86 7.38
CA LYS A 59 -13.36 -8.89 7.77
C LYS A 59 -14.07 -10.20 8.12
N ASN A 60 -13.58 -11.32 7.63
CA ASN A 60 -14.01 -12.62 8.13
C ASN A 60 -13.36 -12.87 9.49
N GLY A 61 -14.14 -12.77 10.57
CA GLY A 61 -13.62 -12.84 11.95
C GLY A 61 -12.93 -14.18 12.28
N ARG A 62 -13.36 -15.30 11.70
CA ARG A 62 -12.69 -16.61 11.91
C ARG A 62 -11.32 -16.64 11.19
N ALA A 63 -11.23 -16.10 9.99
CA ALA A 63 -9.97 -15.99 9.26
C ALA A 63 -8.99 -15.05 9.98
N SER A 64 -9.47 -13.89 10.45
CA SER A 64 -8.67 -12.93 11.21
C SER A 64 -8.06 -13.56 12.47
N LYS A 65 -8.84 -14.32 13.25
CA LYS A 65 -8.34 -15.03 14.45
C LYS A 65 -7.26 -16.06 14.09
N ARG A 66 -7.41 -16.81 12.98
CA ARG A 66 -6.38 -17.76 12.55
C ARG A 66 -5.09 -17.08 12.14
N ILE A 67 -5.21 -15.98 11.41
CA ILE A 67 -4.05 -15.19 10.97
C ILE A 67 -3.32 -14.62 12.19
N GLN A 68 -4.05 -13.99 13.12
CA GLN A 68 -3.45 -13.44 14.33
C GLN A 68 -2.68 -14.52 15.12
N LYS A 69 -3.32 -15.65 15.40
CA LYS A 69 -2.67 -16.79 16.08
C LYS A 69 -1.42 -17.28 15.35
N PHE A 70 -1.41 -17.24 14.02
CA PHE A 70 -0.25 -17.63 13.22
C PHE A 70 0.87 -16.59 13.37
N LEU A 71 0.54 -15.30 13.26
CA LEU A 71 1.49 -14.18 13.37
C LEU A 71 2.12 -14.09 14.75
N ASP A 72 1.39 -14.41 15.81
CA ASP A 72 1.91 -14.43 17.19
C ASP A 72 3.10 -15.40 17.36
N ASN A 73 3.28 -16.34 16.44
CA ASN A 73 4.41 -17.27 16.42
C ASN A 73 5.54 -16.88 15.45
N LEU A 74 5.44 -15.70 14.81
CA LEU A 74 6.48 -15.18 13.92
C LEU A 74 7.23 -14.02 14.57
N PRO A 75 8.40 -14.26 15.21
CA PRO A 75 9.11 -13.21 15.93
C PRO A 75 9.72 -12.13 15.00
N GLN A 76 9.80 -12.41 13.69
CA GLN A 76 10.47 -11.53 12.72
C GLN A 76 9.59 -10.39 12.23
N LEU A 77 8.27 -10.55 12.26
CA LEU A 77 7.32 -9.58 11.73
C LEU A 77 6.10 -9.46 12.64
N SER A 78 5.67 -8.24 12.88
CA SER A 78 4.45 -7.96 13.62
C SER A 78 3.37 -7.40 12.68
N MET A 79 2.11 -7.61 13.02
CA MET A 79 1.01 -6.88 12.40
C MET A 79 1.02 -5.46 12.95
N ILE A 80 1.36 -4.50 12.09
CA ILE A 80 1.51 -3.09 12.46
C ILE A 80 0.35 -2.21 11.96
N GLY A 81 -0.61 -2.81 11.28
CA GLY A 81 -1.77 -2.09 10.76
C GLY A 81 -2.53 -2.85 9.70
N ASP A 82 -3.38 -2.12 9.02
CA ASP A 82 -4.18 -2.60 7.90
C ASP A 82 -4.14 -1.65 6.69
N PHE A 83 -4.70 -2.11 5.59
CA PHE A 83 -4.93 -1.27 4.43
C PHE A 83 -6.26 -1.60 3.76
N HIS A 84 -6.86 -0.61 3.13
CA HIS A 84 -8.01 -0.78 2.25
C HIS A 84 -7.98 0.22 1.10
N SER A 85 -8.81 -0.01 0.09
CA SER A 85 -8.93 0.93 -1.01
C SER A 85 -10.27 1.65 -0.99
N HIS A 86 -10.24 2.93 -1.34
CA HIS A 86 -11.43 3.69 -1.68
C HIS A 86 -11.60 3.74 -3.20
N THR A 87 -12.79 3.45 -3.65
CA THR A 87 -13.11 3.43 -5.08
C THR A 87 -13.97 4.62 -5.48
N GLY A 88 -13.88 5.03 -6.74
CA GLY A 88 -14.84 5.94 -7.32
C GLY A 88 -16.18 5.25 -7.59
N TRP A 89 -17.27 6.00 -7.52
CA TRP A 89 -18.62 5.53 -7.84
C TRP A 89 -19.27 6.45 -8.87
N GLY A 90 -19.59 5.94 -10.04
CA GLY A 90 -20.09 6.77 -11.14
C GLY A 90 -19.09 7.88 -11.47
N ASP A 91 -19.56 9.14 -11.44
CA ASP A 91 -18.71 10.31 -11.66
C ASP A 91 -17.93 10.76 -10.41
N LEU A 92 -18.20 10.16 -9.25
CA LEU A 92 -17.51 10.47 -8.00
C LEU A 92 -16.17 9.75 -7.95
N LYS A 93 -15.12 10.51 -7.67
CA LYS A 93 -13.77 9.95 -7.47
C LYS A 93 -13.62 9.44 -6.05
N GLY A 94 -12.85 8.36 -5.90
CA GLY A 94 -12.40 7.92 -4.59
C GLY A 94 -11.64 9.03 -3.86
N VAL A 95 -11.88 9.15 -2.55
CA VAL A 95 -11.25 10.12 -1.65
C VAL A 95 -10.23 9.41 -0.78
N GLY A 96 -9.05 9.97 -0.65
CA GLY A 96 -7.95 9.35 0.11
C GLY A 96 -8.02 9.55 1.63
N ASN A 97 -8.97 10.32 2.15
CA ASN A 97 -9.15 10.52 3.59
C ASN A 97 -10.03 9.40 4.19
N PRO A 98 -9.79 9.00 5.45
CA PRO A 98 -10.63 8.03 6.12
C PRO A 98 -12.07 8.55 6.27
N SER A 99 -13.03 7.66 6.08
CA SER A 99 -14.44 7.90 6.41
C SER A 99 -14.65 7.82 7.94
N THR A 100 -15.84 8.23 8.40
CA THR A 100 -16.19 8.08 9.82
C THR A 100 -16.11 6.62 10.28
N GLN A 101 -16.54 5.67 9.42
CA GLN A 101 -16.46 4.25 9.74
C GLN A 101 -15.02 3.76 9.81
N ASP A 102 -14.16 4.19 8.89
CA ASP A 102 -12.74 3.84 8.92
C ASP A 102 -12.10 4.28 10.25
N ILE A 103 -12.43 5.49 10.72
CA ILE A 103 -11.89 6.00 11.99
C ILE A 103 -12.35 5.15 13.18
N VAL A 104 -13.62 4.72 13.19
CA VAL A 104 -14.15 3.82 14.24
C VAL A 104 -13.45 2.46 14.23
N ASP A 105 -13.09 1.95 13.04
CA ASP A 105 -12.46 0.65 12.87
C ASP A 105 -10.93 0.67 13.05
N MET A 106 -10.31 1.86 13.13
CA MET A 106 -8.88 2.00 13.38
C MET A 106 -8.48 1.46 14.77
N THR A 107 -7.40 0.74 14.81
CA THR A 107 -6.83 0.20 16.06
C THR A 107 -5.77 1.16 16.60
N PRO A 108 -5.81 1.54 17.89
CA PRO A 108 -4.72 2.29 18.54
C PRO A 108 -3.36 1.62 18.33
N ASP A 109 -2.31 2.41 18.25
CA ASP A 109 -0.94 1.95 18.00
C ASP A 109 -0.68 1.24 16.68
N HIS A 110 -1.66 1.21 15.78
CA HIS A 110 -1.55 0.71 14.42
C HIS A 110 -1.67 1.85 13.41
N ILE A 111 -1.23 1.58 12.19
CA ILE A 111 -1.45 2.46 11.04
C ILE A 111 -2.54 1.89 10.13
N SER A 112 -3.30 2.76 9.48
CA SER A 112 -4.21 2.39 8.39
C SER A 112 -3.76 3.06 7.11
N VAL A 113 -3.55 2.28 6.05
CA VAL A 113 -3.16 2.79 4.74
C VAL A 113 -4.35 2.77 3.80
N ILE A 114 -4.69 3.94 3.26
CA ILE A 114 -5.79 4.09 2.31
C ILE A 114 -5.22 4.28 0.91
N ILE A 115 -5.70 3.45 -0.01
CA ILE A 115 -5.30 3.48 -1.41
C ILE A 115 -6.49 3.95 -2.23
N VAL A 116 -6.29 4.97 -3.06
CA VAL A 116 -7.27 5.38 -4.06
C VAL A 116 -6.74 5.04 -5.43
N ALA A 117 -7.53 4.31 -6.20
CA ALA A 117 -7.28 4.05 -7.61
C ALA A 117 -8.40 4.69 -8.45
N ASN A 118 -8.06 5.62 -9.31
CA ASN A 118 -8.98 6.26 -10.24
C ASN A 118 -8.46 6.11 -11.68
N ASP A 119 -9.34 6.23 -12.66
CA ASP A 119 -8.91 6.33 -14.05
C ASP A 119 -8.00 7.55 -14.22
N LYS A 120 -6.89 7.38 -14.91
CA LYS A 120 -5.95 8.47 -15.16
C LYS A 120 -6.55 9.48 -16.13
N ARG A 121 -6.32 10.77 -15.86
CA ARG A 121 -6.55 11.84 -16.82
C ARG A 121 -5.29 12.22 -17.59
N ARG A 122 -4.14 12.04 -16.94
CA ARG A 122 -2.79 12.29 -17.47
C ARG A 122 -1.78 11.39 -16.79
N THR A 123 -0.72 11.04 -17.46
CA THR A 123 0.41 10.34 -16.83
C THR A 123 1.16 11.30 -15.91
N ALA A 124 1.43 10.86 -14.69
CA ALA A 124 2.23 11.58 -13.70
C ALA A 124 3.24 10.63 -13.08
N GLY A 125 4.48 11.07 -12.92
CA GLY A 125 5.48 10.35 -12.14
C GLY A 125 5.09 10.28 -10.67
N TRP A 126 5.65 9.31 -9.94
CA TRP A 126 5.44 9.18 -8.51
C TRP A 126 6.07 10.32 -7.74
N GLN A 127 5.32 10.92 -6.83
CA GLN A 127 5.75 12.07 -6.02
C GLN A 127 5.00 12.10 -4.69
N TYR A 128 5.59 12.75 -3.71
CA TYR A 128 4.89 13.16 -2.51
C TYR A 128 4.14 14.45 -2.80
N THR A 129 2.86 14.47 -2.48
CA THR A 129 2.01 15.66 -2.72
C THR A 129 2.04 16.59 -1.51
N ASN A 130 1.74 17.89 -1.71
CA ASN A 130 1.71 18.87 -0.63
C ASN A 130 0.67 18.54 0.45
N ASP A 131 -0.36 17.79 0.10
CA ASP A 131 -1.38 17.30 1.02
C ASP A 131 -1.07 15.92 1.61
N GLY A 132 0.21 15.49 1.55
CA GLY A 132 0.75 14.35 2.30
C GLY A 132 0.44 12.97 1.75
N PHE A 133 0.13 12.86 0.46
CA PHE A 133 -0.03 11.56 -0.21
C PHE A 133 1.21 11.18 -1.02
N LEU A 134 1.43 9.90 -1.17
CA LEU A 134 2.23 9.36 -2.25
C LEU A 134 1.32 9.17 -3.46
N SER A 135 1.64 9.79 -4.60
CA SER A 135 0.76 9.80 -5.77
C SER A 135 1.54 9.59 -7.07
N GLY A 136 0.94 8.85 -7.99
CA GLY A 136 1.53 8.58 -9.30
C GLY A 136 0.59 7.81 -10.22
N THR A 137 1.06 7.52 -11.43
CA THR A 137 0.29 6.82 -12.45
C THR A 137 1.00 5.53 -12.85
N VAL A 138 0.26 4.46 -12.93
CA VAL A 138 0.70 3.20 -13.54
C VAL A 138 -0.37 2.79 -14.54
N ASP A 139 0.04 2.57 -15.80
CA ASP A 139 -0.84 2.25 -16.90
C ASP A 139 -2.02 3.23 -17.00
N ASP A 140 -3.26 2.77 -16.93
CA ASP A 140 -4.48 3.59 -17.04
C ASP A 140 -4.98 4.11 -15.69
N TYR A 141 -4.25 3.87 -14.60
CA TYR A 141 -4.68 4.22 -13.25
C TYR A 141 -3.84 5.32 -12.62
N HIS A 142 -4.52 6.23 -11.94
CA HIS A 142 -3.91 7.22 -11.06
C HIS A 142 -4.14 6.81 -9.61
N PHE A 143 -3.04 6.64 -8.88
CA PHE A 143 -3.04 6.23 -7.49
C PHE A 143 -2.76 7.40 -6.55
N ARG A 144 -3.40 7.36 -5.38
CA ARG A 144 -3.04 8.15 -4.21
C ARG A 144 -3.02 7.23 -2.99
N ILE A 145 -1.95 7.27 -2.22
CA ILE A 145 -1.75 6.44 -1.03
C ILE A 145 -1.52 7.37 0.14
N GLY A 146 -2.34 7.24 1.18
CA GLY A 146 -2.23 7.96 2.45
C GLY A 146 -2.09 7.00 3.62
N ALA A 147 -1.37 7.40 4.66
CA ALA A 147 -1.25 6.64 5.89
C ALA A 147 -1.84 7.44 7.06
N TYR A 148 -2.52 6.75 7.96
CA TYR A 148 -3.27 7.35 9.08
C TYR A 148 -3.02 6.58 10.36
N TYR A 149 -3.20 7.26 11.49
CA TYR A 149 -3.12 6.69 12.84
C TYR A 149 -4.07 7.44 13.78
N LEU A 150 -4.38 6.84 14.92
CA LEU A 150 -5.10 7.54 15.99
C LEU A 150 -4.11 8.24 16.92
N ASP A 151 -4.35 9.52 17.23
CA ASP A 151 -3.63 10.23 18.27
C ASP A 151 -4.13 9.80 19.68
N ASP A 152 -3.49 10.28 20.74
CA ASP A 152 -3.84 9.97 22.13
C ASP A 152 -5.30 10.36 22.50
N PHE A 153 -5.96 11.15 21.68
CA PHE A 153 -7.36 11.54 21.83
C PHE A 153 -8.28 10.78 20.87
N SER A 154 -7.83 9.66 20.30
CA SER A 154 -8.56 8.83 19.33
C SER A 154 -9.01 9.61 18.08
N ARG A 155 -8.27 10.64 17.69
CA ARG A 155 -8.52 11.39 16.46
C ARG A 155 -7.63 10.89 15.34
N ALA A 156 -8.21 10.65 14.17
CA ALA A 156 -7.43 10.26 13.00
C ALA A 156 -6.50 11.40 12.57
N LYS A 157 -5.23 11.09 12.46
CA LYS A 157 -4.16 11.95 11.97
C LYS A 157 -3.48 11.32 10.79
N ARG A 158 -3.00 12.16 9.87
CA ARG A 158 -2.19 11.69 8.77
C ARG A 158 -0.74 11.53 9.21
N ALA A 159 -0.14 10.40 8.87
CA ALA A 159 1.29 10.17 8.99
C ALA A 159 2.04 10.65 7.74
N SER A 160 3.29 11.03 7.90
CA SER A 160 4.19 11.25 6.75
C SER A 160 4.52 9.91 6.11
N ILE A 161 4.29 9.79 4.81
CA ILE A 161 4.52 8.55 4.05
C ILE A 161 5.81 8.68 3.23
N PHE A 162 6.62 7.63 3.26
CA PHE A 162 7.88 7.54 2.52
C PHE A 162 7.94 6.21 1.76
N CYS A 163 8.18 6.29 0.46
CA CYS A 163 8.45 5.15 -0.40
C CYS A 163 9.49 5.55 -1.46
N PRO A 164 10.79 5.52 -1.11
CA PRO A 164 11.87 5.91 -2.02
C PRO A 164 11.85 5.12 -3.33
N TYR A 165 11.41 3.86 -3.27
CA TYR A 165 11.24 3.02 -4.45
C TYR A 165 10.23 3.60 -5.44
N ALA A 166 9.07 4.07 -4.97
CA ALA A 166 8.04 4.65 -5.84
C ALA A 166 8.55 5.94 -6.52
N ILE A 167 9.26 6.79 -5.78
CA ILE A 167 9.80 8.05 -6.32
C ILE A 167 10.79 7.78 -7.45
N GLY A 168 11.61 6.73 -7.34
CA GLY A 168 12.52 6.30 -8.40
C GLY A 168 11.87 5.46 -9.50
N PHE A 169 10.58 5.15 -9.37
CA PHE A 169 9.88 4.28 -10.30
C PHE A 169 9.34 5.05 -11.49
N ASN A 170 9.89 4.73 -12.67
CA ASN A 170 9.30 5.08 -13.95
C ASN A 170 9.11 3.78 -14.73
N ALA A 171 7.87 3.45 -15.11
CA ALA A 171 7.53 2.20 -15.77
C ALA A 171 8.37 1.96 -17.04
N LYS A 172 8.61 3.01 -17.83
CA LYS A 172 9.44 2.93 -19.04
C LYS A 172 10.92 2.76 -18.71
N GLU A 173 11.43 3.50 -17.73
CA GLU A 173 12.82 3.40 -17.28
C GLU A 173 13.11 2.08 -16.59
N SER A 174 12.18 1.53 -15.81
CA SER A 174 12.38 0.23 -15.16
C SER A 174 12.41 -0.91 -16.18
N GLN A 175 11.57 -0.90 -17.20
CA GLN A 175 11.66 -1.86 -18.31
C GLN A 175 12.99 -1.72 -19.04
N GLN A 176 13.42 -0.51 -19.35
CA GLN A 176 14.68 -0.24 -20.03
C GLN A 176 15.89 -0.67 -19.17
N ARG A 177 15.86 -0.41 -17.85
CA ARG A 177 16.89 -0.87 -16.90
C ARG A 177 16.94 -2.39 -16.77
N VAL A 178 15.80 -3.08 -16.77
CA VAL A 178 15.74 -4.55 -16.75
C VAL A 178 16.33 -5.12 -18.02
N LEU A 179 15.98 -4.58 -19.19
CA LEU A 179 16.53 -4.98 -20.48
C LEU A 179 18.04 -4.75 -20.57
N LEU A 180 18.51 -3.58 -20.11
CA LEU A 180 19.95 -3.28 -20.08
C LEU A 180 20.73 -4.19 -19.12
N ARG A 181 20.16 -4.52 -17.95
CA ARG A 181 20.76 -5.48 -17.01
C ARG A 181 20.82 -6.91 -17.60
N ALA A 182 19.74 -7.35 -18.25
CA ALA A 182 19.70 -8.65 -18.93
C ALA A 182 20.72 -8.72 -20.06
N ALA A 183 20.81 -7.67 -20.88
CA ALA A 183 21.80 -7.57 -21.94
C ALA A 183 23.25 -7.58 -21.41
N ALA A 184 23.53 -6.83 -20.34
CA ALA A 184 24.84 -6.80 -19.71
C ALA A 184 25.22 -8.15 -19.07
N ALA A 185 24.26 -8.87 -18.46
CA ALA A 185 24.47 -10.19 -17.92
C ALA A 185 24.79 -11.20 -19.02
N SER A 186 24.06 -11.17 -20.13
CA SER A 186 24.30 -12.01 -21.30
C SER A 186 25.69 -11.77 -21.91
N GLN A 187 26.11 -10.52 -22.02
CA GLN A 187 27.45 -10.18 -22.51
C GLN A 187 28.58 -10.67 -21.58
N ARG A 188 28.39 -10.58 -20.25
CA ARG A 188 29.36 -11.11 -19.27
C ARG A 188 29.46 -12.61 -19.37
N TRP A 189 28.33 -13.31 -19.52
CA TRP A 189 28.30 -14.76 -19.67
C TRP A 189 29.02 -15.23 -20.97
N LEU A 190 28.82 -14.53 -22.09
CA LEU A 190 29.52 -14.82 -23.35
C LEU A 190 31.02 -14.61 -23.22
N LYS A 191 31.45 -13.52 -22.55
CA LYS A 191 32.89 -13.27 -22.31
C LYS A 191 33.56 -14.25 -21.34
N SER A 192 32.79 -14.88 -20.46
CA SER A 192 33.34 -15.91 -19.53
C SER A 192 33.51 -17.28 -20.18
N LYS A 193 33.01 -17.48 -21.39
CA LYS A 193 33.13 -18.74 -22.17
C LYS A 193 34.05 -18.65 -23.36
N ALA A 194 34.60 -17.47 -23.65
CA ALA A 194 35.65 -17.23 -24.65
C ALA A 194 37.02 -17.19 -23.97
#